data_2e5774d612dcbdf7b6a4393cd0fdf008
#
_entry.id   2e5774d612dcbdf7b6a4393cd0fdf008
#
_cell.length_a   1.000
_cell.length_b   1.000
_cell.length_c   1.000
_cell.angle_alpha   90.00
_cell.angle_beta   90.00
_cell.angle_gamma   90.00
#
_symmetry.space_group_name_H-M   'P 1'
#
loop_
_entity.id
_entity.type
_entity.pdbx_description
1 polymer ?
#
loop_
_entity_poly.entity_id
_entity_poly.type
_entity_poly.pdbx_seq_one_letter_code
_entity_poly.pdbx_strand_id
1 'polypeptide(L)'
;MKKEQILIRISGKDRIGLTADIMAILAKYDAQILDIGQADIHSTLTLGILIRIDEESSGQVMKELLFKITELGSISIGFAPVSDEDYEAWAGRQGGR
;
A
#
# COMPACT_ATOMS: atom_id res chain seq x y z
N MET A 1 16.00 -11.36 9.45
CA MET A 1 15.18 -11.44 8.25
C MET A 1 15.19 -10.14 7.51
N LYS A 2 15.24 -10.24 6.20
CA LYS A 2 15.32 -9.07 5.37
C LYS A 2 13.94 -8.47 5.16
N LYS A 3 13.84 -7.16 5.27
CA LYS A 3 12.61 -6.43 5.04
C LYS A 3 12.74 -5.58 3.80
N GLU A 4 11.61 -5.33 3.16
CA GLU A 4 11.59 -4.38 2.05
C GLU A 4 10.44 -3.41 2.21
N GLN A 5 10.57 -2.23 1.63
CA GLN A 5 9.53 -1.23 1.63
C GLN A 5 8.87 -1.21 0.26
N ILE A 6 7.55 -1.16 0.26
CA ILE A 6 6.77 -1.14 -0.96
C ILE A 6 5.72 -0.04 -0.85
N LEU A 7 5.65 0.78 -1.88
CA LEU A 7 4.57 1.75 -2.00
C LEU A 7 3.45 1.11 -2.81
N ILE A 8 2.28 1.01 -2.21
CA ILE A 8 1.09 0.46 -2.84
C ILE A 8 0.20 1.64 -3.24
N ARG A 9 -0.17 1.71 -4.50
CA ARG A 9 -1.06 2.76 -4.98
C ARG A 9 -2.32 2.14 -5.56
N ILE A 10 -3.46 2.59 -5.07
CA ILE A 10 -4.76 2.09 -5.49
C ILE A 10 -5.59 3.30 -5.91
N SER A 11 -6.20 3.21 -7.09
CA SER A 11 -7.08 4.29 -7.55
C SER A 11 -8.24 3.72 -8.34
N GLY A 12 -9.38 4.37 -8.24
CA GLY A 12 -10.56 3.94 -8.93
C GLY A 12 -11.81 4.37 -8.19
N LYS A 13 -12.91 3.72 -8.51
CA LYS A 13 -14.19 4.03 -7.90
C LYS A 13 -14.18 3.62 -6.42
N ASP A 14 -14.54 4.57 -5.56
CA ASP A 14 -14.59 4.30 -4.13
C ASP A 14 -15.67 3.27 -3.82
N ARG A 15 -15.37 2.40 -2.87
CA ARG A 15 -16.28 1.35 -2.42
C ARG A 15 -16.26 1.25 -0.92
N ILE A 16 -17.42 1.00 -0.35
CA ILE A 16 -17.52 0.78 1.10
C ILE A 16 -16.72 -0.45 1.47
N GLY A 17 -15.84 -0.31 2.45
CA GLY A 17 -15.07 -1.43 2.97
C GLY A 17 -13.77 -1.70 2.23
N LEU A 18 -13.47 -0.98 1.16
CA LEU A 18 -12.25 -1.21 0.39
C LEU A 18 -11.00 -1.05 1.25
N THR A 19 -10.89 0.07 1.95
CA THR A 19 -9.73 0.32 2.81
C THR A 19 -9.61 -0.74 3.89
N ALA A 20 -10.73 -1.14 4.49
CA ALA A 20 -10.74 -2.16 5.53
C ALA A 20 -10.25 -3.50 4.97
N ASP A 21 -10.67 -3.86 3.76
CA ASP A 21 -10.23 -5.10 3.12
C ASP A 21 -8.73 -5.09 2.87
N ILE A 22 -8.20 -3.96 2.40
CA ILE A 22 -6.78 -3.82 2.15
C ILE A 22 -6.00 -3.94 3.46
N MET A 23 -6.45 -3.24 4.50
CA MET A 23 -5.80 -3.30 5.80
C MET A 23 -5.80 -4.69 6.40
N ALA A 24 -6.89 -5.45 6.21
CA ALA A 24 -6.99 -6.82 6.71
C ALA A 24 -5.94 -7.72 6.04
N ILE A 25 -5.73 -7.56 4.75
CA ILE A 25 -4.71 -8.32 4.04
C ILE A 25 -3.31 -7.97 4.54
N LEU A 26 -3.03 -6.69 4.71
CA LEU A 26 -1.73 -6.25 5.22
C LEU A 26 -1.48 -6.78 6.62
N ALA A 27 -2.48 -6.75 7.48
CA ALA A 27 -2.37 -7.26 8.85
C ALA A 27 -2.10 -8.76 8.87
N LYS A 28 -2.71 -9.50 7.96
CA LYS A 28 -2.53 -10.95 7.86
C LYS A 28 -1.07 -11.34 7.66
N TYR A 29 -0.31 -10.49 6.99
CA TYR A 29 1.10 -10.76 6.70
C TYR A 29 2.04 -9.93 7.57
N ASP A 30 1.53 -9.34 8.64
CA ASP A 30 2.31 -8.52 9.57
C ASP A 30 3.05 -7.37 8.89
N ALA A 31 2.46 -6.80 7.86
CA ALA A 31 3.03 -5.64 7.19
C ALA A 31 2.97 -4.43 8.11
N GLN A 32 4.09 -3.73 8.21
CA GLN A 32 4.16 -2.51 8.99
C GLN A 32 3.76 -1.33 8.11
N ILE A 33 2.77 -0.56 8.53
CA ILE A 33 2.35 0.64 7.80
C ILE A 33 3.27 1.79 8.19
N LEU A 34 4.03 2.28 7.24
CA LEU A 34 4.94 3.41 7.49
C LEU A 34 4.27 4.74 7.20
N ASP A 35 3.38 4.77 6.21
CA ASP A 35 2.66 5.98 5.86
C ASP A 35 1.42 5.59 5.07
N ILE A 36 0.40 6.44 5.12
CA ILE A 36 -0.82 6.22 4.37
C ILE A 36 -1.41 7.58 4.00
N GLY A 37 -1.84 7.70 2.76
CA GLY A 37 -2.49 8.90 2.28
C GLY A 37 -3.68 8.55 1.43
N GLN A 38 -4.74 9.31 1.56
CA GLN A 38 -5.97 9.06 0.83
C GLN A 38 -6.56 10.38 0.36
N ALA A 39 -7.08 10.37 -0.86
CA ALA A 39 -7.80 11.52 -1.40
C ALA A 39 -9.03 11.01 -2.13
N ASP A 40 -10.16 11.63 -1.84
CA ASP A 40 -11.42 11.34 -2.52
C ASP A 40 -11.83 12.57 -3.31
N ILE A 41 -11.97 12.41 -4.62
CA ILE A 41 -12.42 13.50 -5.48
C ILE A 41 -13.60 12.96 -6.27
N HIS A 42 -14.76 13.52 -6.06
CA HIS A 42 -16.03 12.98 -6.55
C HIS A 42 -16.19 11.55 -6.00
N SER A 43 -16.35 10.56 -6.82
CA SER A 43 -16.45 9.19 -6.34
C SER A 43 -15.17 8.40 -6.64
N THR A 44 -14.07 9.10 -6.87
CA THR A 44 -12.79 8.48 -7.17
C THR A 44 -11.89 8.51 -5.94
N LEU A 45 -11.39 7.35 -5.56
CA LEU A 45 -10.47 7.19 -4.45
C LEU A 45 -9.05 7.07 -4.97
N THR A 46 -8.12 7.76 -4.34
CA THR A 46 -6.69 7.53 -4.55
C THR A 46 -6.09 7.23 -3.19
N LEU A 47 -5.52 6.04 -3.06
CA LEU A 47 -4.97 5.56 -1.80
C LEU A 47 -3.51 5.18 -2.00
N GLY A 48 -2.64 5.72 -1.16
CA GLY A 48 -1.23 5.36 -1.16
C GLY A 48 -0.85 4.82 0.20
N ILE A 49 -0.23 3.65 0.22
CA ILE A 49 0.20 3.02 1.47
C ILE A 49 1.65 2.60 1.31
N LEU A 50 2.50 3.11 2.19
CA LEU A 50 3.89 2.67 2.23
C LEU A 50 4.03 1.65 3.35
N ILE A 51 4.48 0.46 3.00
CA ILE A 51 4.62 -0.63 3.97
C ILE A 51 6.05 -1.12 4.04
N ARG A 52 6.38 -1.74 5.16
CA ARG A 52 7.60 -2.52 5.35
C ARG A 52 7.18 -3.94 5.67
N ILE A 53 7.74 -4.90 4.97
CA ILE A 53 7.32 -6.29 5.09
C ILE A 53 8.51 -7.22 4.86
N ASP A 54 8.43 -8.42 5.42
CA ASP A 54 9.45 -9.44 5.16
C ASP A 54 9.50 -9.74 3.66
N GLU A 55 10.70 -9.79 3.14
CA GLU A 55 10.93 -10.08 1.72
C GLU A 55 10.26 -11.39 1.30
N GLU A 56 10.24 -12.37 2.20
CA GLU A 56 9.61 -13.66 1.93
C GLU A 56 8.09 -13.57 1.76
N SER A 57 7.46 -12.59 2.37
CA SER A 57 6.00 -12.45 2.32
C SER A 57 5.52 -11.49 1.25
N SER A 58 6.41 -10.67 0.71
CA SER A 58 6.02 -9.58 -0.19
C SER A 58 5.30 -10.07 -1.44
N GLY A 59 5.79 -11.16 -2.03
CA GLY A 59 5.16 -11.71 -3.23
C GLY A 59 3.74 -12.16 -2.99
N GLN A 60 3.49 -12.81 -1.85
CA GLN A 60 2.16 -13.28 -1.51
C GLN A 60 1.20 -12.13 -1.24
N VAL A 61 1.68 -11.10 -0.55
CA VAL A 61 0.88 -9.92 -0.26
C VAL A 61 0.46 -9.22 -1.55
N MET A 62 1.41 -9.00 -2.43
CA MET A 62 1.12 -8.34 -3.70
C MET A 62 0.13 -9.15 -4.53
N LYS A 63 0.29 -10.46 -4.56
CA LYS A 63 -0.60 -11.35 -5.29
C LYS A 63 -2.02 -11.30 -4.72
N GLU A 64 -2.14 -11.34 -3.40
CA GLU A 64 -3.44 -11.33 -2.76
C GLU A 64 -4.16 -9.99 -2.94
N LEU A 65 -3.42 -8.87 -2.85
CA LEU A 65 -3.97 -7.55 -3.10
C LEU A 65 -4.43 -7.41 -4.54
N LEU A 66 -3.61 -7.86 -5.47
CA LEU A 66 -3.96 -7.79 -6.89
C LEU A 66 -5.21 -8.61 -7.19
N PHE A 67 -5.31 -9.79 -6.60
CA PHE A 67 -6.45 -10.66 -6.77
C PHE A 67 -7.73 -10.00 -6.24
N LYS A 68 -7.64 -9.40 -5.06
CA LYS A 68 -8.78 -8.72 -4.45
C LYS A 68 -9.25 -7.54 -5.30
N ILE A 69 -8.33 -6.74 -5.78
CA ILE A 69 -8.64 -5.56 -6.60
C ILE A 69 -9.25 -6.00 -7.94
N THR A 70 -8.71 -7.05 -8.55
CA THR A 70 -9.24 -7.58 -9.81
C THR A 70 -10.67 -8.08 -9.63
N GLU A 71 -10.94 -8.73 -8.51
CA GLU A 71 -12.28 -9.23 -8.18
C GLU A 71 -13.29 -8.10 -8.07
N LEU A 72 -12.89 -6.97 -7.50
CA LEU A 72 -13.78 -5.84 -7.31
C LEU A 72 -14.08 -5.09 -8.61
N GLY A 73 -13.11 -5.06 -9.52
CA GLY A 73 -13.27 -4.33 -10.79
C GLY A 73 -13.26 -2.82 -10.62
N SER A 74 -13.05 -2.10 -11.69
CA SER A 74 -13.08 -0.63 -11.73
C SER A 74 -12.06 0.04 -10.81
N ILE A 75 -11.04 -0.70 -10.39
CA ILE A 75 -9.99 -0.20 -9.50
C ILE A 75 -8.66 -0.70 -10.03
N SER A 76 -7.65 0.17 -10.04
CA SER A 76 -6.31 -0.23 -10.42
C SER A 76 -5.39 -0.20 -9.21
N ILE A 77 -4.38 -1.07 -9.26
CA ILE A 77 -3.40 -1.15 -8.18
C ILE A 77 -2.01 -1.23 -8.81
N GLY A 78 -1.07 -0.54 -8.18
CA GLY A 78 0.33 -0.57 -8.59
C GLY A 78 1.22 -0.71 -7.38
N PHE A 79 2.39 -1.30 -7.59
CA PHE A 79 3.39 -1.51 -6.56
C PHE A 79 4.70 -0.91 -7.01
N ALA A 80 5.38 -0.21 -6.11
CA ALA A 80 6.69 0.36 -6.41
C ALA A 80 7.62 0.07 -5.23
N PRO A 81 8.76 -0.59 -5.46
CA PRO A 81 9.71 -0.79 -4.37
C PRO A 81 10.34 0.56 -3.98
N VAL A 82 10.58 0.72 -2.70
CA VAL A 82 11.20 1.92 -2.16
C VAL A 82 12.48 1.49 -1.44
N SER A 83 13.61 2.01 -1.88
CA SER A 83 14.88 1.66 -1.25
C SER A 83 14.97 2.28 0.15
N ASP A 84 15.86 1.74 0.98
CA ASP A 84 16.11 2.30 2.30
C ASP A 84 16.57 3.74 2.19
N GLU A 85 17.41 4.05 1.21
CA GLU A 85 17.88 5.40 0.98
C GLU A 85 16.74 6.37 0.65
N ASP A 86 15.85 5.94 -0.24
CA ASP A 86 14.71 6.76 -0.62
C ASP A 86 13.77 6.99 0.55
N TYR A 87 13.54 5.95 1.34
CA TYR A 87 12.68 6.07 2.51
C TYR A 87 13.28 7.02 3.53
N GLU A 88 14.57 6.89 3.82
CA GLU A 88 15.23 7.75 4.79
C GLU A 88 15.26 9.21 4.33
N ALA A 89 15.48 9.46 3.05
CA ALA A 89 15.45 10.80 2.50
C ALA A 89 14.06 11.43 2.66
N TRP A 90 13.02 10.67 2.39
CA TRP A 90 11.65 11.14 2.57
C TRP A 90 11.34 11.39 4.05
N ALA A 91 11.69 10.43 4.92
CA ALA A 91 11.44 10.55 6.35
C ALA A 91 12.18 11.73 6.95
N GLY A 92 13.41 11.98 6.49
CA GLY A 92 14.18 13.13 6.93
C GLY A 92 13.52 14.45 6.56
N ARG A 93 12.98 14.54 5.35
CA ARG A 93 12.27 15.74 4.92
C ARG A 93 10.99 15.95 5.73
N GLN A 94 10.26 14.90 6.01
CA GLN A 94 9.04 14.99 6.82
C GLN A 94 9.37 15.35 8.27
N GLY A 95 10.40 14.73 8.81
CA GLY A 95 10.81 14.96 10.19
C GLY A 95 11.45 16.31 10.41
N GLY A 96 11.93 16.95 9.38
CA GLY A 96 12.57 18.25 9.47
C GLY A 96 11.63 19.43 9.60
N ARG A 97 10.35 19.18 9.59
CA ARG A 97 9.36 20.25 9.70
C ARG A 97 8.94 20.54 11.12
#